data_503374a85887fd019f5f146dc79d36d2
#
_entry.id   503374a85887fd019f5f146dc79d36d2
#
_cell.length_a   1.000
_cell.length_b   1.000
_cell.length_c   1.000
_cell.angle_alpha   90.00
_cell.angle_beta   90.00
_cell.angle_gamma   90.00
#
_symmetry.space_group_name_H-M   'P 1'
#
loop_
_entity.id
_entity.type
_entity.pdbx_description
1 polymer ?
#
loop_
_entity_poly.entity_id
_entity_poly.type
_entity_poly.pdbx_seq_one_letter_code
_entity_poly.pdbx_strand_id
1 'polypeptide(L)'
;GMLTGVKLDGGLYPLSGFDGETIAHGLDSLDEKLQKYSKMGIDFAKWRVAFEINKEKGTPSDAAIEANLRILAQYAKACQKYGIVPIVEPEVVYSGNHTIKQCREITEKILKSLFKELEIFKVDLAGTILKTGMVLAGSENEIQSSSREVARETVEVLKRSVPKELAG
;
A
#
# COMPACT_ATOMS: atom_id res chain seq x y z
N GLY A 1 -12.43 -2.67 -25.28
CA GLY A 1 -11.02 -3.01 -25.37
C GLY A 1 -10.49 -3.46 -24.02
N MET A 2 -9.29 -4.03 -23.98
CA MET A 2 -8.62 -4.42 -22.74
C MET A 2 -7.86 -3.23 -22.19
N LEU A 3 -7.99 -2.95 -20.88
CA LEU A 3 -7.19 -1.94 -20.20
C LEU A 3 -5.77 -2.49 -19.95
N THR A 4 -4.78 -1.63 -20.09
CA THR A 4 -3.37 -1.99 -19.94
C THR A 4 -2.71 -1.21 -18.82
N GLY A 5 -1.83 -1.87 -18.05
CA GLY A 5 -1.19 -1.26 -16.91
C GLY A 5 0.28 -1.62 -16.76
N VAL A 6 0.97 -0.88 -15.89
CA VAL A 6 2.40 -1.02 -15.66
C VAL A 6 2.75 -0.94 -14.17
N LYS A 7 3.73 -1.74 -13.73
CA LYS A 7 4.38 -1.59 -12.42
C LYS A 7 5.45 -0.50 -12.51
N LEU A 8 5.36 0.53 -11.66
CA LEU A 8 6.27 1.68 -11.70
C LEU A 8 7.28 1.74 -10.56
N ASP A 9 7.02 1.08 -9.42
CA ASP A 9 8.00 1.03 -8.33
C ASP A 9 9.31 0.36 -8.78
N GLY A 10 10.42 0.88 -8.29
CA GLY A 10 11.77 0.37 -8.55
C GLY A 10 12.18 -0.80 -7.65
N GLY A 11 11.27 -1.35 -6.86
CA GLY A 11 11.53 -2.39 -5.87
C GLY A 11 11.67 -1.83 -4.45
N LEU A 12 11.88 -2.75 -3.50
CA LEU A 12 12.05 -2.45 -2.08
C LEU A 12 13.52 -2.56 -1.71
N TYR A 13 14.02 -1.56 -0.98
CA TYR A 13 15.39 -1.48 -0.50
C TYR A 13 15.39 -1.31 1.03
N PRO A 14 16.47 -1.69 1.72
CA PRO A 14 16.56 -1.45 3.16
C PRO A 14 16.37 0.03 3.50
N LEU A 15 15.54 0.32 4.50
CA LEU A 15 15.42 1.66 5.06
C LEU A 15 16.60 1.91 5.99
N SER A 16 17.49 2.83 5.60
CA SER A 16 18.72 3.12 6.36
C SER A 16 18.41 3.52 7.81
N GLY A 17 19.06 2.85 8.76
CA GLY A 17 18.88 3.08 10.19
C GLY A 17 17.69 2.32 10.82
N PHE A 18 16.96 1.51 10.05
CA PHE A 18 15.79 0.75 10.51
C PHE A 18 15.93 -0.73 10.12
N ASP A 19 16.42 -1.56 11.04
CA ASP A 19 16.73 -2.97 10.78
C ASP A 19 15.49 -3.78 10.40
N GLY A 20 15.57 -4.45 9.25
CA GLY A 20 14.48 -5.28 8.70
C GLY A 20 13.35 -4.51 8.03
N GLU A 21 13.41 -3.17 7.98
CA GLU A 21 12.39 -2.38 7.30
C GLU A 21 12.84 -1.95 5.90
N THR A 22 11.88 -1.74 5.02
CA THR A 22 12.14 -1.41 3.62
C THR A 22 11.46 -0.11 3.21
N ILE A 23 12.02 0.50 2.16
CA ILE A 23 11.46 1.67 1.49
C ILE A 23 11.39 1.41 -0.02
N ALA A 24 10.30 1.81 -0.65
CA ALA A 24 10.15 1.69 -2.10
C ALA A 24 10.92 2.78 -2.83
N HIS A 25 11.58 2.42 -3.93
CA HIS A 25 12.35 3.31 -4.77
C HIS A 25 11.67 3.58 -6.12
N GLY A 26 12.13 4.63 -6.82
CA GLY A 26 11.71 4.90 -8.20
C GLY A 26 11.06 6.26 -8.45
N LEU A 27 10.91 7.11 -7.41
CA LEU A 27 10.36 8.46 -7.58
C LEU A 27 11.20 9.35 -8.49
N ASP A 28 12.54 9.21 -8.46
CA ASP A 28 13.45 10.07 -9.23
C ASP A 28 13.21 10.04 -10.74
N SER A 29 12.79 8.87 -11.26
CA SER A 29 12.50 8.67 -12.69
C SER A 29 11.01 8.61 -13.00
N LEU A 30 10.14 8.93 -12.03
CA LEU A 30 8.70 8.70 -12.14
C LEU A 30 8.06 9.59 -13.22
N ASP A 31 8.38 10.87 -13.23
CA ASP A 31 7.76 11.85 -14.16
C ASP A 31 8.09 11.49 -15.62
N GLU A 32 9.33 11.14 -15.92
CA GLU A 32 9.75 10.70 -17.26
C GLU A 32 9.04 9.41 -17.70
N LYS A 33 8.93 8.43 -16.79
CA LYS A 33 8.22 7.18 -17.06
C LYS A 33 6.74 7.41 -17.32
N LEU A 34 6.08 8.24 -16.50
CA LEU A 34 4.67 8.55 -16.65
C LEU A 34 4.39 9.28 -17.96
N GLN A 35 5.24 10.25 -18.34
CA GLN A 35 5.14 10.93 -19.63
C GLN A 35 5.24 9.94 -20.81
N LYS A 36 6.19 9.00 -20.74
CA LYS A 36 6.35 7.95 -21.77
C LYS A 36 5.12 7.05 -21.84
N TYR A 37 4.66 6.54 -20.69
CA TYR A 37 3.56 5.58 -20.64
C TYR A 37 2.20 6.21 -20.99
N SER A 38 1.96 7.46 -20.64
CA SER A 38 0.78 8.20 -21.07
C SER A 38 0.72 8.32 -22.60
N LYS A 39 1.84 8.63 -23.26
CA LYS A 39 1.92 8.65 -24.74
C LYS A 39 1.70 7.25 -25.38
N MET A 40 1.95 6.18 -24.65
CA MET A 40 1.71 4.80 -25.11
C MET A 40 0.27 4.35 -24.87
N GLY A 41 -0.57 5.16 -24.22
CA GLY A 41 -1.97 4.83 -23.90
C GLY A 41 -2.13 3.84 -22.75
N ILE A 42 -1.23 3.85 -21.76
CA ILE A 42 -1.36 3.03 -20.55
C ILE A 42 -2.48 3.61 -19.67
N ASP A 43 -3.42 2.77 -19.26
CA ASP A 43 -4.61 3.15 -18.52
C ASP A 43 -4.38 3.27 -17.01
N PHE A 44 -3.58 2.36 -16.44
CA PHE A 44 -3.31 2.34 -15.00
C PHE A 44 -1.86 1.97 -14.67
N ALA A 45 -1.43 2.33 -13.48
CA ALA A 45 -0.13 1.96 -12.94
C ALA A 45 -0.27 1.39 -11.52
N LYS A 46 0.72 0.61 -11.05
CA LYS A 46 0.75 0.04 -9.72
C LYS A 46 2.08 0.36 -9.02
N TRP A 47 1.99 0.67 -7.72
CA TRP A 47 3.15 0.86 -6.85
C TRP A 47 2.93 0.15 -5.52
N ARG A 48 3.88 -0.70 -5.13
CA ARG A 48 3.85 -1.48 -3.89
C ARG A 48 4.84 -0.93 -2.87
N VAL A 49 4.38 -0.83 -1.63
CA VAL A 49 5.21 -0.75 -0.43
C VAL A 49 4.88 -1.95 0.47
N ALA A 50 5.81 -2.40 1.30
CA ALA A 50 5.61 -3.58 2.13
C ALA A 50 6.01 -3.33 3.57
N PHE A 51 5.24 -3.88 4.49
CA PHE A 51 5.40 -3.76 5.93
C PHE A 51 5.41 -5.14 6.58
N GLU A 52 6.50 -5.48 7.23
CA GLU A 52 6.63 -6.71 8.01
C GLU A 52 6.21 -6.46 9.47
N ILE A 53 5.38 -7.35 10.02
CA ILE A 53 5.03 -7.31 11.43
C ILE A 53 6.00 -8.21 12.20
N ASN A 54 6.85 -7.61 13.03
CA ASN A 54 7.71 -8.31 13.96
C ASN A 54 7.67 -7.61 15.32
N LYS A 55 7.06 -8.26 16.31
CA LYS A 55 6.86 -7.69 17.65
C LYS A 55 8.19 -7.47 18.40
N GLU A 56 9.17 -8.37 18.21
CA GLU A 56 10.46 -8.28 18.89
C GLU A 56 11.27 -7.09 18.38
N LYS A 57 11.20 -6.82 17.08
CA LYS A 57 11.85 -5.68 16.45
C LYS A 57 11.01 -4.38 16.51
N GLY A 58 9.75 -4.46 16.92
CA GLY A 58 8.84 -3.32 16.93
C GLY A 58 8.47 -2.80 15.54
N THR A 59 8.48 -3.68 14.52
CA THR A 59 8.13 -3.30 13.14
C THR A 59 6.65 -3.60 12.83
N PRO A 60 6.04 -2.84 11.89
CA PRO A 60 6.61 -1.66 11.21
C PRO A 60 6.67 -0.45 12.14
N SER A 61 7.78 0.31 12.07
CA SER A 61 7.93 1.59 12.78
C SER A 61 7.06 2.68 12.15
N ASP A 62 6.75 3.72 12.92
CA ASP A 62 6.04 4.89 12.41
C ASP A 62 6.82 5.57 11.28
N ALA A 63 8.13 5.63 11.40
CA ALA A 63 9.01 6.21 10.37
C ALA A 63 8.91 5.46 9.04
N ALA A 64 8.95 4.11 9.05
CA ALA A 64 8.80 3.31 7.84
C ALA A 64 7.41 3.44 7.23
N ILE A 65 6.37 3.49 8.07
CA ILE A 65 4.98 3.69 7.62
C ILE A 65 4.86 5.05 6.93
N GLU A 66 5.22 6.15 7.60
CA GLU A 66 5.09 7.50 7.06
C GLU A 66 5.90 7.71 5.78
N ALA A 67 7.16 7.27 5.75
CA ALA A 67 8.02 7.40 4.58
C ALA A 67 7.43 6.70 3.34
N ASN A 68 7.01 5.44 3.49
CA ASN A 68 6.46 4.66 2.39
C ASN A 68 5.08 5.18 1.93
N LEU A 69 4.21 5.58 2.84
CA LEU A 69 2.88 6.08 2.47
C LEU A 69 2.95 7.44 1.78
N ARG A 70 3.92 8.28 2.15
CA ARG A 70 4.22 9.51 1.43
C ARG A 70 4.68 9.26 0.00
N ILE A 71 5.50 8.22 -0.22
CA ILE A 71 5.89 7.78 -1.57
C ILE A 71 4.66 7.37 -2.38
N LEU A 72 3.73 6.58 -1.80
CA LEU A 72 2.49 6.19 -2.48
C LEU A 72 1.64 7.40 -2.86
N ALA A 73 1.52 8.40 -1.97
CA ALA A 73 0.75 9.59 -2.25
C ALA A 73 1.38 10.46 -3.36
N GLN A 74 2.70 10.63 -3.37
CA GLN A 74 3.42 11.32 -4.44
C GLN A 74 3.24 10.59 -5.78
N TYR A 75 3.40 9.28 -5.79
CA TYR A 75 3.18 8.43 -6.96
C TYR A 75 1.75 8.57 -7.49
N ALA A 76 0.75 8.46 -6.63
CA ALA A 76 -0.65 8.55 -7.03
C ALA A 76 -0.97 9.92 -7.66
N LYS A 77 -0.49 11.00 -7.04
CA LYS A 77 -0.66 12.36 -7.57
C LYS A 77 0.01 12.55 -8.92
N ALA A 78 1.21 12.00 -9.08
CA ALA A 78 1.93 12.06 -10.36
C ALA A 78 1.18 11.29 -11.46
N CYS A 79 0.65 10.09 -11.18
CA CYS A 79 -0.15 9.32 -12.15
C CYS A 79 -1.35 10.14 -12.65
N GLN A 80 -2.10 10.76 -11.74
CA GLN A 80 -3.28 11.56 -12.10
C GLN A 80 -2.94 12.77 -12.97
N LYS A 81 -1.78 13.40 -12.78
CA LYS A 81 -1.28 14.48 -13.67
C LYS A 81 -1.18 14.02 -15.12
N TYR A 82 -0.89 12.74 -15.35
CA TYR A 82 -0.74 12.17 -16.69
C TYR A 82 -1.96 11.39 -17.19
N GLY A 83 -3.09 11.44 -16.47
CA GLY A 83 -4.32 10.73 -16.83
C GLY A 83 -4.24 9.21 -16.65
N ILE A 84 -3.31 8.72 -15.82
CA ILE A 84 -3.11 7.31 -15.51
C ILE A 84 -3.73 7.02 -14.14
N VAL A 85 -4.56 5.99 -14.03
CA VAL A 85 -5.19 5.58 -12.77
C VAL A 85 -4.13 4.95 -11.85
N PRO A 86 -3.89 5.50 -10.63
CA PRO A 86 -2.98 4.89 -9.68
C PRO A 86 -3.63 3.74 -8.91
N ILE A 87 -2.94 2.60 -8.84
CA ILE A 87 -3.21 1.53 -7.88
C ILE A 87 -2.17 1.65 -6.77
N VAL A 88 -2.59 2.04 -5.57
CA VAL A 88 -1.74 2.12 -4.38
C VAL A 88 -1.78 0.80 -3.62
N GLU A 89 -0.60 0.20 -3.36
CA GLU A 89 -0.50 -1.12 -2.73
C GLU A 89 0.31 -1.07 -1.43
N PRO A 90 -0.32 -0.68 -0.29
CA PRO A 90 0.29 -0.76 1.05
C PRO A 90 0.12 -2.18 1.61
N GLU A 91 1.05 -3.06 1.35
CA GLU A 91 0.93 -4.46 1.74
C GLU A 91 1.51 -4.71 3.13
N VAL A 92 0.72 -5.31 4.03
CA VAL A 92 1.22 -6.03 5.19
C VAL A 92 1.57 -7.44 4.72
N VAL A 93 2.85 -7.82 4.84
CA VAL A 93 3.31 -9.11 4.32
C VAL A 93 2.80 -10.27 5.15
N TYR A 94 2.53 -11.39 4.47
CA TYR A 94 1.98 -12.59 5.09
C TYR A 94 3.01 -13.37 5.94
N SER A 95 4.30 -13.26 5.63
CA SER A 95 5.37 -13.92 6.40
C SER A 95 5.43 -13.43 7.85
N GLY A 96 5.94 -14.29 8.73
CA GLY A 96 6.09 -13.99 10.15
C GLY A 96 5.06 -14.70 11.04
N ASN A 97 5.18 -14.48 12.35
CA ASN A 97 4.40 -15.17 13.37
C ASN A 97 3.31 -14.30 14.03
N HIS A 98 2.99 -13.16 13.43
CA HIS A 98 1.98 -12.25 13.96
C HIS A 98 0.58 -12.87 14.00
N THR A 99 -0.21 -12.48 14.99
CA THR A 99 -1.62 -12.88 15.11
C THR A 99 -2.51 -12.07 14.16
N ILE A 100 -3.70 -12.58 13.86
CA ILE A 100 -4.72 -11.83 13.10
C ILE A 100 -5.06 -10.48 13.75
N LYS A 101 -5.05 -10.42 15.09
CA LYS A 101 -5.28 -9.18 15.83
C LYS A 101 -4.20 -8.14 15.55
N GLN A 102 -2.93 -8.54 15.56
CA GLN A 102 -1.81 -7.66 15.23
C GLN A 102 -1.88 -7.18 13.77
N CYS A 103 -2.18 -8.09 12.84
CA CYS A 103 -2.39 -7.73 11.43
C CYS A 103 -3.52 -6.70 11.28
N ARG A 104 -4.65 -6.90 11.96
CA ARG A 104 -5.77 -5.95 11.96
C ARG A 104 -5.35 -4.56 12.43
N GLU A 105 -4.69 -4.47 13.59
CA GLU A 105 -4.27 -3.20 14.18
C GLU A 105 -3.30 -2.44 13.27
N ILE A 106 -2.32 -3.15 12.70
CA ILE A 106 -1.32 -2.56 11.79
C ILE A 106 -1.97 -2.16 10.45
N THR A 107 -2.82 -3.02 9.88
CA THR A 107 -3.52 -2.70 8.61
C THR A 107 -4.43 -1.48 8.78
N GLU A 108 -5.18 -1.39 9.88
CA GLU A 108 -6.03 -0.23 10.17
C GLU A 108 -5.20 1.05 10.29
N LYS A 109 -4.05 1.01 10.98
CA LYS A 109 -3.12 2.12 11.13
C LYS A 109 -2.56 2.56 9.77
N ILE A 110 -2.07 1.61 8.97
CA ILE A 110 -1.50 1.89 7.64
C ILE A 110 -2.54 2.52 6.73
N LEU A 111 -3.75 1.98 6.64
CA LEU A 111 -4.80 2.50 5.77
C LEU A 111 -5.24 3.91 6.18
N LYS A 112 -5.45 4.16 7.47
CA LYS A 112 -5.79 5.52 7.95
C LYS A 112 -4.68 6.53 7.64
N SER A 113 -3.42 6.14 7.82
CA SER A 113 -2.28 6.99 7.49
C SER A 113 -2.14 7.21 5.98
N LEU A 114 -2.43 6.18 5.15
CA LEU A 114 -2.43 6.30 3.70
C LEU A 114 -3.43 7.37 3.24
N PHE A 115 -4.67 7.27 3.66
CA PHE A 115 -5.69 8.23 3.22
C PHE A 115 -5.41 9.66 3.69
N LYS A 116 -4.78 9.83 4.86
CA LYS A 116 -4.27 11.12 5.30
C LYS A 116 -3.18 11.68 4.37
N GLU A 117 -2.22 10.86 3.95
CA GLU A 117 -1.18 11.28 3.00
C GLU A 117 -1.79 11.58 1.61
N LEU A 118 -2.74 10.76 1.13
CA LEU A 118 -3.44 11.02 -0.13
C LEU A 118 -4.19 12.36 -0.10
N GLU A 119 -4.80 12.71 1.03
CA GLU A 119 -5.46 14.02 1.23
C GLU A 119 -4.45 15.18 1.21
N ILE A 120 -3.31 15.05 1.92
CA ILE A 120 -2.23 16.06 1.94
C ILE A 120 -1.74 16.35 0.52
N PHE A 121 -1.57 15.30 -0.30
CA PHE A 121 -1.15 15.42 -1.71
C PHE A 121 -2.28 15.77 -2.66
N LYS A 122 -3.51 15.96 -2.16
CA LYS A 122 -4.71 16.28 -2.98
C LYS A 122 -4.90 15.27 -4.11
N VAL A 123 -4.79 13.99 -3.77
CA VAL A 123 -5.09 12.89 -4.70
C VAL A 123 -6.61 12.75 -4.82
N ASP A 124 -7.10 12.63 -6.06
CA ASP A 124 -8.50 12.34 -6.32
C ASP A 124 -8.79 10.85 -6.01
N LEU A 125 -9.57 10.60 -4.97
CA LEU A 125 -9.92 9.24 -4.55
C LEU A 125 -10.87 8.55 -5.54
N ALA A 126 -11.74 9.31 -6.23
CA ALA A 126 -12.62 8.76 -7.24
C ALA A 126 -11.87 8.25 -8.50
N GLY A 127 -10.60 8.65 -8.65
CA GLY A 127 -9.69 8.17 -9.70
C GLY A 127 -8.57 7.28 -9.15
N THR A 128 -8.72 6.65 -7.98
CA THR A 128 -7.67 5.85 -7.32
C THR A 128 -8.19 4.46 -6.94
N ILE A 129 -7.35 3.44 -7.05
CA ILE A 129 -7.65 2.06 -6.65
C ILE A 129 -6.72 1.66 -5.49
N LEU A 130 -7.30 1.07 -4.45
CA LEU A 130 -6.56 0.46 -3.35
C LEU A 130 -6.37 -1.04 -3.62
N LYS A 131 -5.12 -1.50 -3.63
CA LYS A 131 -4.78 -2.93 -3.57
C LYS A 131 -4.19 -3.23 -2.19
N THR A 132 -4.95 -3.92 -1.35
CA THR A 132 -4.52 -4.30 -0.01
C THR A 132 -4.62 -5.81 0.20
N GLY A 133 -3.85 -6.33 1.17
CA GLY A 133 -3.97 -7.71 1.62
C GLY A 133 -5.21 -7.94 2.49
N MET A 134 -5.50 -9.20 2.76
CA MET A 134 -6.48 -9.59 3.77
C MET A 134 -5.86 -9.47 5.18
N VAL A 135 -6.70 -9.26 6.17
CA VAL A 135 -6.32 -9.32 7.59
C VAL A 135 -6.28 -10.78 8.02
N LEU A 136 -5.09 -11.31 8.24
CA LEU A 136 -4.88 -12.72 8.61
C LEU A 136 -3.66 -12.90 9.52
N ALA A 137 -3.56 -14.06 10.16
CA ALA A 137 -2.37 -14.41 10.93
C ALA A 137 -1.18 -14.66 9.99
N GLY A 138 0.02 -14.40 10.46
CA GLY A 138 1.24 -14.69 9.71
C GLY A 138 1.41 -16.17 9.42
N SER A 139 2.12 -16.51 8.34
CA SER A 139 2.31 -17.88 7.88
C SER A 139 3.01 -18.80 8.89
N GLU A 140 3.76 -18.22 9.82
CA GLU A 140 4.52 -18.93 10.85
C GLU A 140 3.79 -18.96 12.21
N ASN A 141 2.60 -18.35 12.31
CA ASN A 141 1.81 -18.36 13.52
C ASN A 141 1.15 -19.75 13.71
N GLU A 142 1.29 -20.32 14.89
CA GLU A 142 0.71 -21.63 15.20
C GLU A 142 -0.83 -21.63 15.16
N ILE A 143 -1.44 -20.47 15.45
CA ILE A 143 -2.89 -20.31 15.45
C ILE A 143 -3.31 -19.60 14.16
N GLN A 144 -3.81 -20.38 13.22
CA GLN A 144 -4.36 -19.87 11.96
C GLN A 144 -5.85 -19.58 12.10
N SER A 145 -6.28 -18.48 11.49
CA SER A 145 -7.68 -18.06 11.50
C SER A 145 -8.49 -18.76 10.43
N SER A 146 -9.77 -19.00 10.73
CA SER A 146 -10.71 -19.52 9.73
C SER A 146 -10.97 -18.48 8.62
N SER A 147 -11.32 -18.96 7.41
CA SER A 147 -11.68 -18.08 6.29
C SER A 147 -12.79 -17.09 6.64
N ARG A 148 -13.74 -17.51 7.49
CA ARG A 148 -14.83 -16.64 7.97
C ARG A 148 -14.33 -15.52 8.87
N GLU A 149 -13.37 -15.80 9.73
CA GLU A 149 -12.73 -14.81 10.60
C GLU A 149 -11.90 -13.83 9.79
N VAL A 150 -11.07 -14.33 8.87
CA VAL A 150 -10.29 -13.50 7.94
C VAL A 150 -11.19 -12.55 7.16
N ALA A 151 -12.29 -13.04 6.58
CA ALA A 151 -13.25 -12.23 5.84
C ALA A 151 -13.87 -11.15 6.72
N ARG A 152 -14.32 -11.51 7.94
CA ARG A 152 -14.91 -10.56 8.90
C ARG A 152 -13.94 -9.46 9.26
N GLU A 153 -12.73 -9.81 9.71
CA GLU A 153 -11.73 -8.82 10.16
C GLU A 153 -11.28 -7.91 9.00
N THR A 154 -11.13 -8.48 7.80
CA THR A 154 -10.78 -7.69 6.60
C THR A 154 -11.86 -6.66 6.27
N VAL A 155 -13.12 -7.09 6.20
CA VAL A 155 -14.25 -6.19 5.91
C VAL A 155 -14.41 -5.11 6.97
N GLU A 156 -14.24 -5.45 8.25
CA GLU A 156 -14.33 -4.49 9.35
C GLU A 156 -13.23 -3.41 9.25
N VAL A 157 -11.99 -3.80 8.96
CA VAL A 157 -10.88 -2.84 8.77
C VAL A 157 -11.16 -1.93 7.58
N LEU A 158 -11.56 -2.50 6.44
CA LEU A 158 -11.87 -1.71 5.25
C LEU A 158 -12.99 -0.69 5.52
N LYS A 159 -14.10 -1.11 6.16
CA LYS A 159 -15.21 -0.21 6.53
C LYS A 159 -14.80 0.95 7.43
N ARG A 160 -13.81 0.75 8.32
CA ARG A 160 -13.35 1.77 9.27
C ARG A 160 -12.28 2.69 8.72
N SER A 161 -11.58 2.26 7.67
CA SER A 161 -10.35 2.91 7.24
C SER A 161 -10.40 3.45 5.81
N VAL A 162 -11.30 2.94 4.97
CA VAL A 162 -11.38 3.33 3.56
C VAL A 162 -12.51 4.33 3.36
N PRO A 163 -12.23 5.53 2.82
CA PRO A 163 -13.26 6.50 2.44
C PRO A 163 -14.21 5.95 1.38
N LYS A 164 -15.48 6.36 1.44
CA LYS A 164 -16.52 5.92 0.49
C LYS A 164 -16.32 6.46 -0.92
N GLU A 165 -15.55 7.51 -1.04
CA GLU A 165 -15.23 8.21 -2.29
C GLU A 165 -14.19 7.46 -3.14
N LEU A 166 -13.52 6.45 -2.57
CA LEU A 166 -12.53 5.65 -3.30
C LEU A 166 -13.22 4.86 -4.43
N ALA A 167 -12.60 4.88 -5.62
CA ALA A 167 -13.16 4.20 -6.80
C ALA A 167 -13.24 2.68 -6.68
N GLY A 168 -12.27 2.05 -5.99
CA GLY A 168 -12.24 0.59 -5.83
C GLY A 168 -11.05 0.05 -5.05
#